data_48f96e9181a61e9cd6b3cd0203cd009e
#
_entry.id   48f96e9181a61e9cd6b3cd0203cd009e
#
_cell.length_a   1.000
_cell.length_b   1.000
_cell.length_c   1.000
_cell.angle_alpha   90.00
_cell.angle_beta   90.00
_cell.angle_gamma   90.00
#
_symmetry.space_group_name_H-M   'P 1'
#
loop_
_entity.id
_entity.type
_entity.pdbx_description
1 polymer ?
#
loop_
_entity_poly.entity_id
_entity_poly.type
_entity_poly.pdbx_seq_one_letter_code
_entity_poly.pdbx_strand_id
1 'polypeptide(L)'
;MDVRKMRNELLGKRLVAELESRNMEAYYVETKEEAVKKALELIPKGSSINMGGATSVKECGLYEALSNGEYQFYDRDKVSTQEEKQEIALKAFTSDYFLGSVNAMSEDGVFINIDGNANRVAAYAYGPKHVLLIVGMNKVVKTEADAMSRARNEAAPINAQRFGIDTPCSKNGTCFDCKSPQCICCQILTTRFSRAKGRFQIILVDENLGF
;
A
#
# COMPACT_ATOMS: atom_id res chain seq x y z
N MET A 1 7.92 9.56 28.25
CA MET A 1 7.80 9.82 26.81
C MET A 1 8.42 8.61 26.09
N ASP A 2 7.71 8.01 25.13
CA ASP A 2 8.22 6.83 24.40
C ASP A 2 9.30 7.28 23.41
N VAL A 3 10.54 6.86 23.64
CA VAL A 3 11.70 7.24 22.80
C VAL A 3 11.60 6.72 21.37
N ARG A 4 10.83 5.63 21.14
CA ARG A 4 10.57 5.12 19.79
C ARG A 4 9.62 6.04 19.04
N LYS A 5 8.57 6.55 19.69
CA LYS A 5 7.68 7.55 19.11
C LYS A 5 8.41 8.84 18.76
N MET A 6 9.27 9.33 19.66
CA MET A 6 10.11 10.51 19.36
C MET A 6 10.97 10.31 18.11
N ARG A 7 11.62 9.16 17.99
CA ARG A 7 12.42 8.82 16.79
C ARG A 7 11.55 8.75 15.55
N ASN A 8 10.40 8.11 15.62
CA ASN A 8 9.49 7.95 14.49
C ASN A 8 8.88 9.28 14.04
N GLU A 9 8.56 10.18 14.96
CA GLU A 9 8.09 11.53 14.65
C GLU A 9 9.14 12.32 13.85
N LEU A 10 10.39 12.30 14.27
CA LEU A 10 11.49 12.97 13.56
C LEU A 10 11.70 12.37 12.16
N LEU A 11 11.69 11.04 12.07
CA LEU A 11 11.83 10.34 10.79
C LEU A 11 10.62 10.58 9.88
N GLY A 12 9.41 10.51 10.42
CA GLY A 12 8.18 10.70 9.66
C GLY A 12 8.09 12.10 9.06
N LYS A 13 8.41 13.15 9.84
CA LYS A 13 8.47 14.54 9.36
C LYS A 13 9.51 14.72 8.24
N ARG A 14 10.69 14.08 8.37
CA ARG A 14 11.70 14.11 7.31
C ARG A 14 11.21 13.37 6.06
N LEU A 15 10.61 12.20 6.23
CA LEU A 15 10.09 11.40 5.12
C LEU A 15 8.96 12.11 4.36
N VAL A 16 8.11 12.88 5.06
CA VAL A 16 7.12 13.75 4.41
C VAL A 16 7.81 14.71 3.45
N ALA A 17 8.85 15.42 3.89
CA ALA A 17 9.59 16.36 3.03
C ALA A 17 10.26 15.64 1.83
N GLU A 18 10.79 14.44 2.04
CA GLU A 18 11.38 13.64 0.95
C GLU A 18 10.31 13.21 -0.10
N LEU A 19 9.13 12.79 0.35
CA LEU A 19 8.01 12.44 -0.53
C LEU A 19 7.49 13.65 -1.29
N GLU A 20 7.37 14.82 -0.65
CA GLU A 20 6.99 16.07 -1.29
C GLU A 20 8.01 16.50 -2.35
N SER A 21 9.31 16.34 -2.09
CA SER A 21 10.38 16.59 -3.07
C SER A 21 10.26 15.69 -4.30
N ARG A 22 9.59 14.53 -4.15
CA ARG A 22 9.26 13.59 -5.23
C ARG A 22 7.91 13.85 -5.89
N ASN A 23 7.35 15.06 -5.67
CA ASN A 23 6.07 15.51 -6.22
C ASN A 23 4.86 14.66 -5.78
N MET A 24 4.95 14.06 -4.59
CA MET A 24 3.90 13.32 -3.92
C MET A 24 3.33 14.16 -2.77
N GLU A 25 2.10 13.92 -2.39
CA GLU A 25 1.47 14.54 -1.23
C GLU A 25 1.61 13.59 -0.04
N ALA A 26 2.11 14.06 1.10
CA ALA A 26 2.40 13.18 2.22
C ALA A 26 2.01 13.80 3.57
N TYR A 27 1.64 12.94 4.51
CA TYR A 27 1.22 13.27 5.86
C TYR A 27 1.80 12.28 6.85
N TYR A 28 2.13 12.74 8.05
CA TYR A 28 2.49 11.89 9.17
C TYR A 28 1.45 12.05 10.28
N VAL A 29 0.96 10.94 10.81
CA VAL A 29 -0.01 10.88 11.89
C VAL A 29 0.43 9.87 12.95
N GLU A 30 0.01 10.09 14.20
CA GLU A 30 0.45 9.25 15.32
C GLU A 30 -0.37 7.96 15.43
N THR A 31 -1.65 7.99 15.01
CA THR A 31 -2.55 6.86 15.20
C THR A 31 -3.29 6.49 13.92
N LYS A 32 -3.76 5.26 13.86
CA LYS A 32 -4.60 4.75 12.76
C LYS A 32 -5.94 5.50 12.65
N GLU A 33 -6.49 5.96 13.78
CA GLU A 33 -7.72 6.76 13.80
C GLU A 33 -7.51 8.13 13.12
N GLU A 34 -6.37 8.76 13.37
CA GLU A 34 -5.97 9.98 12.66
C GLU A 34 -5.74 9.74 11.18
N ALA A 35 -5.20 8.56 10.82
CA ALA A 35 -5.02 8.18 9.42
C ALA A 35 -6.38 8.05 8.69
N VAL A 36 -7.38 7.45 9.32
CA VAL A 36 -8.75 7.38 8.78
C VAL A 36 -9.33 8.78 8.62
N LYS A 37 -9.23 9.62 9.65
CA LYS A 37 -9.71 11.01 9.58
C LYS A 37 -9.07 11.76 8.42
N LYS A 38 -7.74 11.68 8.30
CA LYS A 38 -7.00 12.33 7.20
C LYS A 38 -7.41 11.79 5.82
N ALA A 39 -7.59 10.49 5.69
CA ALA A 39 -8.05 9.88 4.43
C ALA A 39 -9.45 10.36 4.03
N LEU A 40 -10.38 10.47 4.99
CA LEU A 40 -11.73 10.99 4.74
C LEU A 40 -11.76 12.49 4.41
N GLU A 41 -10.79 13.27 4.88
CA GLU A 41 -10.60 14.67 4.47
C GLU A 41 -10.12 14.77 2.99
N LEU A 42 -9.31 13.81 2.54
CA LEU A 42 -8.74 13.77 1.19
C LEU A 42 -9.71 13.20 0.14
N ILE A 43 -10.58 12.28 0.52
CA ILE A 43 -11.50 11.59 -0.38
C ILE A 43 -12.87 12.29 -0.37
N PRO A 44 -13.27 13.02 -1.43
CA PRO A 44 -14.58 13.64 -1.50
C PRO A 44 -15.71 12.60 -1.48
N LYS A 45 -16.81 12.89 -0.78
CA LYS A 45 -18.02 12.05 -0.81
C LYS A 45 -18.50 11.85 -2.25
N GLY A 46 -18.99 10.67 -2.56
CA GLY A 46 -19.41 10.29 -3.90
C GLY A 46 -18.29 9.84 -4.84
N SER A 47 -17.02 9.91 -4.39
CA SER A 47 -15.89 9.40 -5.19
C SER A 47 -16.02 7.92 -5.49
N SER A 48 -15.59 7.53 -6.69
CA SER A 48 -15.39 6.12 -7.05
C SER A 48 -14.07 5.62 -6.46
N ILE A 49 -14.14 4.51 -5.71
CA ILE A 49 -13.02 3.96 -4.96
C ILE A 49 -12.79 2.51 -5.36
N ASN A 50 -11.54 2.15 -5.59
CA ASN A 50 -11.11 0.78 -5.77
C ASN A 50 -9.97 0.45 -4.79
N MET A 51 -9.74 -0.82 -4.50
CA MET A 51 -8.70 -1.23 -3.55
C MET A 51 -8.06 -2.55 -3.98
N GLY A 52 -6.74 -2.61 -3.85
CA GLY A 52 -6.01 -3.88 -3.82
C GLY A 52 -6.21 -4.63 -2.49
N GLY A 53 -5.55 -5.76 -2.32
CA GLY A 53 -5.58 -6.52 -1.06
C GLY A 53 -4.76 -5.87 0.05
N ALA A 54 -4.99 -4.61 0.37
CA ALA A 54 -4.17 -3.81 1.28
C ALA A 54 -4.58 -4.06 2.75
N THR A 55 -3.84 -4.92 3.44
CA THR A 55 -4.03 -5.23 4.86
C THR A 55 -3.97 -3.96 5.73
N SER A 56 -3.02 -3.06 5.47
CA SER A 56 -2.92 -1.79 6.22
C SER A 56 -4.17 -0.92 6.16
N VAL A 57 -4.88 -0.89 5.00
CA VAL A 57 -6.13 -0.14 4.83
C VAL A 57 -7.26 -0.75 5.67
N LYS A 58 -7.28 -2.09 5.81
CA LYS A 58 -8.24 -2.80 6.65
C LYS A 58 -7.92 -2.62 8.13
N GLU A 59 -6.67 -2.84 8.53
CA GLU A 59 -6.23 -2.75 9.93
C GLU A 59 -6.37 -1.35 10.52
N CYS A 60 -6.23 -0.29 9.71
CA CYS A 60 -6.47 1.06 10.20
C CYS A 60 -7.96 1.43 10.31
N GLY A 61 -8.89 0.63 9.77
CA GLY A 61 -10.33 0.87 9.79
C GLY A 61 -10.86 1.72 8.63
N LEU A 62 -10.00 2.09 7.67
CA LEU A 62 -10.42 2.91 6.52
C LEU A 62 -11.37 2.15 5.58
N TYR A 63 -11.19 0.84 5.44
CA TYR A 63 -12.10 0.00 4.64
C TYR A 63 -13.53 0.08 5.17
N GLU A 64 -13.73 -0.07 6.47
CA GLU A 64 -15.04 0.01 7.13
C GLU A 64 -15.65 1.41 7.00
N ALA A 65 -14.82 2.45 7.20
CA ALA A 65 -15.26 3.85 7.10
C ALA A 65 -15.77 4.21 5.69
N LEU A 66 -15.19 3.63 4.64
CA LEU A 66 -15.58 3.87 3.24
C LEU A 66 -16.70 2.95 2.74
N SER A 67 -17.02 1.89 3.49
CA SER A 67 -18.08 0.93 3.14
C SER A 67 -19.49 1.36 3.58
N ASN A 68 -19.65 2.58 4.09
CA ASN A 68 -20.89 3.12 4.67
C ASN A 68 -21.95 3.58 3.65
N GLY A 69 -21.69 3.48 2.35
CA GLY A 69 -22.61 3.87 1.28
C GLY A 69 -22.49 5.33 0.80
N GLU A 70 -21.61 6.13 1.40
CA GLU A 70 -21.35 7.51 0.93
C GLU A 70 -20.40 7.58 -0.28
N TYR A 71 -19.80 6.44 -0.66
CA TYR A 71 -18.81 6.29 -1.74
C TYR A 71 -19.23 5.19 -2.73
N GLN A 72 -18.80 5.31 -3.98
CA GLN A 72 -18.94 4.24 -4.97
C GLN A 72 -17.78 3.26 -4.84
N PHE A 73 -17.84 2.37 -3.85
CA PHE A 73 -16.75 1.46 -3.52
C PHE A 73 -16.84 0.16 -4.32
N TYR A 74 -15.91 -0.05 -5.26
CA TYR A 74 -15.76 -1.27 -6.07
C TYR A 74 -14.99 -2.32 -5.26
N ASP A 75 -15.73 -3.10 -4.48
CA ASP A 75 -15.18 -4.07 -3.55
C ASP A 75 -15.17 -5.48 -4.13
N ARG A 76 -13.97 -5.97 -4.45
CA ARG A 76 -13.79 -7.33 -4.99
C ARG A 76 -14.07 -8.44 -3.98
N ASP A 77 -14.09 -8.14 -2.68
CA ASP A 77 -14.36 -9.13 -1.64
C ASP A 77 -15.87 -9.39 -1.49
N LYS A 78 -16.72 -8.56 -2.13
CA LYS A 78 -18.18 -8.72 -2.20
C LYS A 78 -18.67 -9.52 -3.41
N VAL A 79 -17.78 -9.92 -4.30
CA VAL A 79 -18.12 -10.70 -5.49
C VAL A 79 -17.47 -12.09 -5.46
N SER A 80 -18.11 -13.08 -6.11
CA SER A 80 -17.71 -14.48 -5.98
C SER A 80 -16.97 -15.02 -7.20
N THR A 81 -17.36 -14.60 -8.41
CA THR A 81 -16.79 -15.14 -9.65
C THR A 81 -15.47 -14.48 -10.03
N GLN A 82 -14.65 -15.17 -10.81
CA GLN A 82 -13.38 -14.62 -11.30
C GLN A 82 -13.61 -13.49 -12.31
N GLU A 83 -14.67 -13.60 -13.11
CA GLU A 83 -15.07 -12.58 -14.09
C GLU A 83 -15.42 -11.28 -13.40
N GLU A 84 -16.27 -11.30 -12.37
CA GLU A 84 -16.61 -10.11 -11.57
C GLU A 84 -15.38 -9.50 -10.89
N LYS A 85 -14.49 -10.34 -10.33
CA LYS A 85 -13.24 -9.88 -9.72
C LYS A 85 -12.33 -9.19 -10.73
N GLN A 86 -12.28 -9.70 -11.96
CA GLN A 86 -11.52 -9.10 -13.04
C GLN A 86 -12.13 -7.76 -13.48
N GLU A 87 -13.46 -7.67 -13.63
CA GLU A 87 -14.14 -6.42 -13.95
C GLU A 87 -13.86 -5.33 -12.88
N ILE A 88 -13.96 -5.70 -11.61
CA ILE A 88 -13.63 -4.79 -10.50
C ILE A 88 -12.17 -4.36 -10.58
N ALA A 89 -11.24 -5.26 -10.86
CA ALA A 89 -9.81 -4.92 -11.00
C ALA A 89 -9.57 -3.93 -12.15
N LEU A 90 -10.31 -4.06 -13.27
CA LEU A 90 -10.23 -3.12 -14.39
C LEU A 90 -10.80 -1.74 -14.06
N LYS A 91 -11.83 -1.66 -13.22
CA LYS A 91 -12.38 -0.38 -12.74
C LYS A 91 -11.36 0.44 -11.93
N ALA A 92 -10.30 -0.18 -11.40
CA ALA A 92 -9.22 0.54 -10.74
C ALA A 92 -8.62 1.64 -11.62
N PHE A 93 -8.49 1.40 -12.94
CA PHE A 93 -7.87 2.34 -13.88
C PHE A 93 -8.70 3.62 -14.14
N THR A 94 -9.99 3.58 -13.86
CA THR A 94 -10.91 4.71 -14.09
C THR A 94 -11.50 5.28 -12.80
N SER A 95 -11.13 4.71 -11.65
CA SER A 95 -11.58 5.19 -10.34
C SER A 95 -10.95 6.53 -9.98
N ASP A 96 -11.66 7.32 -9.17
CA ASP A 96 -11.11 8.55 -8.60
C ASP A 96 -9.98 8.22 -7.62
N TYR A 97 -10.17 7.20 -6.78
CA TYR A 97 -9.20 6.76 -5.79
C TYR A 97 -8.90 5.26 -5.89
N PHE A 98 -7.62 4.93 -5.81
CA PHE A 98 -7.16 3.57 -5.56
C PHE A 98 -6.46 3.52 -4.20
N LEU A 99 -6.98 2.67 -3.30
CA LEU A 99 -6.43 2.53 -1.96
C LEU A 99 -5.41 1.40 -1.90
N GLY A 100 -4.34 1.65 -1.18
CA GLY A 100 -3.29 0.67 -1.04
C GLY A 100 -2.32 0.90 0.11
N SER A 101 -1.20 0.22 0.01
CA SER A 101 -0.03 0.35 0.87
C SER A 101 1.23 -0.02 0.09
N VAL A 102 2.39 0.09 0.71
CA VAL A 102 3.66 -0.35 0.15
C VAL A 102 4.13 -1.66 0.79
N ASN A 103 4.96 -2.44 0.09
CA ASN A 103 5.68 -3.55 0.72
C ASN A 103 6.90 -3.06 1.50
N ALA A 104 7.53 -1.99 1.06
CA ALA A 104 8.57 -1.28 1.79
C ALA A 104 8.76 0.13 1.23
N MET A 105 9.31 1.03 2.05
CA MET A 105 9.67 2.40 1.68
C MET A 105 11.02 2.76 2.26
N SER A 106 11.87 3.40 1.48
CA SER A 106 13.14 3.93 1.99
C SER A 106 12.97 5.28 2.68
N GLU A 107 13.91 5.67 3.54
CA GLU A 107 13.89 6.94 4.26
C GLU A 107 13.98 8.17 3.34
N ASP A 108 14.37 7.99 2.07
CA ASP A 108 14.36 9.02 1.03
C ASP A 108 13.09 8.99 0.16
N GLY A 109 12.07 8.17 0.50
CA GLY A 109 10.75 8.19 -0.11
C GLY A 109 10.59 7.35 -1.39
N VAL A 110 11.56 6.49 -1.73
CA VAL A 110 11.36 5.47 -2.77
C VAL A 110 10.63 4.28 -2.19
N PHE A 111 9.61 3.76 -2.89
CA PHE A 111 8.88 2.62 -2.38
C PHE A 111 8.76 1.47 -3.38
N ILE A 112 8.74 0.26 -2.81
CA ILE A 112 8.73 -1.01 -3.53
C ILE A 112 7.39 -1.70 -3.33
N ASN A 113 6.83 -2.19 -4.44
CA ASN A 113 5.63 -3.01 -4.46
C ASN A 113 5.86 -4.27 -5.28
N ILE A 114 5.54 -5.43 -4.70
CA ILE A 114 5.64 -6.75 -5.34
C ILE A 114 4.23 -7.29 -5.55
N ASP A 115 3.96 -7.85 -6.73
CA ASP A 115 2.64 -8.36 -7.10
C ASP A 115 2.72 -9.63 -7.93
N GLY A 116 1.75 -10.53 -7.75
CA GLY A 116 1.64 -11.76 -8.55
C GLY A 116 0.94 -11.52 -9.89
N ASN A 117 -0.23 -10.91 -9.85
CA ASN A 117 -1.07 -10.67 -11.03
C ASN A 117 -0.86 -9.29 -11.67
N ALA A 118 0.03 -8.47 -11.14
CA ALA A 118 0.33 -7.11 -11.58
C ALA A 118 -0.84 -6.10 -11.46
N ASN A 119 -2.03 -6.49 -11.05
CA ASN A 119 -3.21 -5.62 -11.05
C ASN A 119 -3.05 -4.40 -10.13
N ARG A 120 -2.46 -4.57 -8.94
CA ARG A 120 -2.20 -3.48 -7.99
C ARG A 120 -1.05 -2.57 -8.49
N VAL A 121 0.06 -3.16 -8.90
CA VAL A 121 1.21 -2.37 -9.37
C VAL A 121 0.90 -1.65 -10.68
N ALA A 122 0.04 -2.21 -11.55
CA ALA A 122 -0.45 -1.54 -12.74
C ALA A 122 -1.30 -0.30 -12.39
N ALA A 123 -2.21 -0.40 -11.39
CA ALA A 123 -2.97 0.74 -10.89
C ALA A 123 -2.09 1.82 -10.24
N TYR A 124 -0.98 1.44 -9.61
CA TYR A 124 0.01 2.40 -9.10
C TYR A 124 0.77 3.08 -10.24
N ALA A 125 1.20 2.30 -11.25
CA ALA A 125 1.94 2.83 -12.39
C ALA A 125 1.07 3.72 -13.28
N TYR A 126 -0.20 3.34 -13.52
CA TYR A 126 -1.11 4.04 -14.40
C TYR A 126 -2.57 3.84 -13.97
N GLY A 127 -3.44 4.78 -14.28
CA GLY A 127 -4.91 4.63 -14.25
C GLY A 127 -5.60 5.60 -13.29
N PRO A 128 -5.77 5.29 -12.00
CA PRO A 128 -6.61 6.07 -11.09
C PRO A 128 -6.10 7.52 -10.95
N LYS A 129 -7.05 8.45 -10.72
CA LYS A 129 -6.69 9.87 -10.53
C LYS A 129 -5.79 10.05 -9.32
N HIS A 130 -6.13 9.35 -8.22
CA HIS A 130 -5.37 9.37 -6.98
C HIS A 130 -5.05 7.94 -6.51
N VAL A 131 -3.85 7.77 -5.97
CA VAL A 131 -3.41 6.56 -5.26
C VAL A 131 -3.16 6.94 -3.81
N LEU A 132 -4.07 6.56 -2.92
CA LEU A 132 -3.94 6.84 -1.49
C LEU A 132 -3.34 5.63 -0.78
N LEU A 133 -2.19 5.84 -0.15
CA LEU A 133 -1.41 4.81 0.51
C LEU A 133 -1.41 5.01 2.03
N ILE A 134 -1.84 3.98 2.78
CA ILE A 134 -1.68 3.91 4.24
C ILE A 134 -0.42 3.11 4.52
N VAL A 135 0.57 3.74 5.16
CA VAL A 135 1.89 3.16 5.37
C VAL A 135 2.28 3.23 6.84
N GLY A 136 2.29 2.08 7.51
CA GLY A 136 2.83 1.99 8.87
C GLY A 136 4.36 2.20 8.88
N MET A 137 4.89 2.85 9.92
CA MET A 137 6.33 3.12 10.07
C MET A 137 7.17 1.84 10.16
N ASN A 138 6.55 0.68 10.42
CA ASN A 138 7.19 -0.64 10.33
C ASN A 138 7.69 -1.00 8.92
N LYS A 139 7.24 -0.31 7.88
CA LYS A 139 7.64 -0.54 6.48
C LYS A 139 8.76 0.37 5.99
N VAL A 140 9.18 1.32 6.83
CA VAL A 140 10.23 2.28 6.49
C VAL A 140 11.59 1.73 6.88
N VAL A 141 12.49 1.71 5.91
CA VAL A 141 13.87 1.21 6.02
C VAL A 141 14.88 2.23 5.47
N LYS A 142 16.18 2.02 5.70
CA LYS A 142 17.18 3.04 5.44
C LYS A 142 17.35 3.40 3.98
N THR A 143 17.49 2.41 3.11
CA THR A 143 17.84 2.58 1.69
C THR A 143 16.85 1.89 0.74
N GLU A 144 16.89 2.21 -0.55
CA GLU A 144 16.13 1.49 -1.58
C GLU A 144 16.51 0.00 -1.64
N ALA A 145 17.79 -0.32 -1.44
CA ALA A 145 18.25 -1.71 -1.39
C ALA A 145 17.66 -2.47 -0.21
N ASP A 146 17.57 -1.82 0.97
CA ASP A 146 16.89 -2.38 2.14
C ASP A 146 15.38 -2.53 1.89
N ALA A 147 14.76 -1.58 1.19
CA ALA A 147 13.35 -1.66 0.81
C ALA A 147 13.08 -2.85 -0.12
N MET A 148 13.94 -3.07 -1.11
CA MET A 148 13.86 -4.26 -1.98
C MET A 148 14.06 -5.54 -1.16
N SER A 149 15.04 -5.57 -0.27
CA SER A 149 15.29 -6.70 0.62
C SER A 149 14.09 -7.00 1.53
N ARG A 150 13.54 -5.97 2.20
CA ARG A 150 12.35 -6.12 3.05
C ARG A 150 11.14 -6.63 2.28
N ALA A 151 10.88 -6.05 1.11
CA ALA A 151 9.74 -6.44 0.27
C ALA A 151 9.81 -7.91 -0.13
N ARG A 152 11.00 -8.42 -0.46
CA ARG A 152 11.22 -9.81 -0.89
C ARG A 152 11.35 -10.80 0.27
N ASN A 153 12.05 -10.42 1.34
CA ASN A 153 12.44 -11.36 2.40
C ASN A 153 11.50 -11.33 3.61
N GLU A 154 10.68 -10.29 3.75
CA GLU A 154 9.71 -10.16 4.86
C GLU A 154 8.27 -10.07 4.33
N ALA A 155 7.91 -9.03 3.58
CA ALA A 155 6.53 -8.80 3.17
C ALA A 155 5.98 -9.91 2.26
N ALA A 156 6.74 -10.37 1.28
CA ALA A 156 6.29 -11.42 0.36
C ALA A 156 6.12 -12.79 1.05
N PRO A 157 7.06 -13.30 1.89
CA PRO A 157 6.85 -14.53 2.65
C PRO A 157 5.66 -14.48 3.58
N ILE A 158 5.44 -13.37 4.31
CA ILE A 158 4.26 -13.18 5.17
C ILE A 158 2.97 -13.23 4.32
N ASN A 159 2.97 -12.55 3.18
CA ASN A 159 1.82 -12.54 2.28
C ASN A 159 1.55 -13.93 1.66
N ALA A 160 2.59 -14.73 1.40
CA ALA A 160 2.45 -16.12 0.97
C ALA A 160 1.75 -16.98 2.02
N GLN A 161 2.05 -16.78 3.31
CA GLN A 161 1.34 -17.44 4.42
C GLN A 161 -0.15 -17.05 4.43
N ARG A 162 -0.46 -15.76 4.26
CA ARG A 162 -1.84 -15.27 4.22
C ARG A 162 -2.67 -15.92 3.12
N PHE A 163 -2.07 -16.22 1.97
CA PHE A 163 -2.75 -16.88 0.86
C PHE A 163 -2.77 -18.41 0.96
N GLY A 164 -1.99 -19.01 1.86
CA GLY A 164 -1.90 -20.47 1.99
C GLY A 164 -1.35 -21.16 0.74
N ILE A 165 -0.47 -20.50 -0.03
CA ILE A 165 0.05 -20.98 -1.31
C ILE A 165 1.24 -21.89 -1.12
N ASP A 166 1.42 -22.83 -2.07
CA ASP A 166 2.55 -23.77 -2.06
C ASP A 166 3.78 -23.16 -2.75
N THR A 167 4.58 -22.47 -1.96
CA THR A 167 5.84 -21.85 -2.40
C THR A 167 6.97 -22.16 -1.41
N PRO A 168 8.26 -22.10 -1.82
CA PRO A 168 9.37 -22.30 -0.88
C PRO A 168 9.32 -21.36 0.31
N CYS A 169 8.94 -20.09 0.13
CA CYS A 169 8.89 -19.12 1.21
C CYS A 169 7.75 -19.37 2.20
N SER A 170 6.61 -19.95 1.78
CA SER A 170 5.55 -20.32 2.71
C SER A 170 5.93 -21.50 3.60
N LYS A 171 6.89 -22.33 3.16
CA LYS A 171 7.40 -23.48 3.94
C LYS A 171 8.56 -23.11 4.88
N ASN A 172 9.37 -22.12 4.49
CA ASN A 172 10.63 -21.82 5.17
C ASN A 172 10.70 -20.39 5.75
N GLY A 173 9.69 -19.57 5.53
CA GLY A 173 9.61 -18.20 6.08
C GLY A 173 10.53 -17.17 5.41
N THR A 174 11.29 -17.52 4.37
CA THR A 174 12.22 -16.63 3.68
C THR A 174 12.15 -16.80 2.17
N CYS A 175 12.60 -15.78 1.42
CA CYS A 175 12.63 -15.78 -0.03
C CYS A 175 13.73 -16.69 -0.59
N PHE A 176 13.40 -17.50 -1.61
CA PHE A 176 14.33 -18.36 -2.34
C PHE A 176 14.50 -17.96 -3.81
N ASP A 177 14.01 -16.77 -4.20
CA ASP A 177 13.99 -16.33 -5.59
C ASP A 177 13.35 -17.37 -6.53
N CYS A 178 12.25 -17.96 -6.08
CA CYS A 178 11.62 -19.10 -6.72
C CYS A 178 10.89 -18.70 -8.02
N LYS A 179 10.71 -19.70 -8.90
CA LYS A 179 9.86 -19.63 -10.09
C LYS A 179 8.67 -20.60 -9.95
N SER A 180 8.14 -20.72 -8.73
CA SER A 180 7.01 -21.58 -8.43
C SER A 180 5.77 -21.12 -9.24
N PRO A 181 4.93 -22.06 -9.73
CA PRO A 181 3.67 -21.72 -10.40
C PRO A 181 2.71 -20.86 -9.55
N GLN A 182 2.82 -20.95 -8.22
CA GLN A 182 2.03 -20.16 -7.28
C GLN A 182 2.77 -18.92 -6.75
N CYS A 183 3.89 -18.53 -7.40
CA CYS A 183 4.65 -17.36 -6.99
C CYS A 183 3.80 -16.07 -7.06
N ILE A 184 3.87 -15.27 -6.00
CA ILE A 184 3.20 -13.95 -5.91
C ILE A 184 4.15 -12.77 -6.10
N CYS A 185 5.39 -13.04 -6.57
CA CYS A 185 6.45 -12.04 -6.75
C CYS A 185 6.81 -11.88 -8.23
N CYS A 186 5.81 -11.90 -9.12
CA CYS A 186 6.03 -11.90 -10.57
C CYS A 186 6.38 -10.52 -11.12
N GLN A 187 5.90 -9.46 -10.44
CA GLN A 187 6.13 -8.07 -10.84
C GLN A 187 6.66 -7.28 -9.65
N ILE A 188 7.68 -6.48 -9.89
CA ILE A 188 8.26 -5.57 -8.89
C ILE A 188 8.22 -4.17 -9.47
N LEU A 189 7.54 -3.26 -8.78
CA LEU A 189 7.47 -1.85 -9.13
C LEU A 189 8.25 -1.03 -8.10
N THR A 190 9.24 -0.29 -8.57
CA THR A 190 9.89 0.79 -7.82
C THR A 190 9.28 2.12 -8.22
N THR A 191 8.69 2.82 -7.27
CA THR A 191 8.16 4.17 -7.48
C THR A 191 9.08 5.18 -6.82
N ARG A 192 9.75 6.01 -7.62
CA ARG A 192 10.73 7.00 -7.14
C ARG A 192 10.27 8.45 -7.26
N PHE A 193 9.31 8.74 -8.13
CA PHE A 193 8.84 10.10 -8.40
C PHE A 193 7.45 10.06 -9.04
N SER A 194 6.60 11.04 -8.76
CA SER A 194 5.31 11.21 -9.40
C SER A 194 5.34 12.37 -10.39
N ARG A 195 5.10 12.10 -11.69
CA ARG A 195 5.01 13.16 -12.69
C ARG A 195 3.79 14.06 -12.47
N ALA A 196 2.66 13.47 -12.07
CA ALA A 196 1.44 14.19 -11.74
C ALA A 196 1.44 14.55 -10.25
N LYS A 197 1.43 15.84 -9.95
CA LYS A 197 1.37 16.34 -8.58
C LYS A 197 0.07 15.89 -7.90
N GLY A 198 0.16 15.43 -6.64
CA GLY A 198 -1.00 14.99 -5.86
C GLY A 198 -1.65 13.68 -6.31
N ARG A 199 -1.09 12.99 -7.33
CA ARG A 199 -1.60 11.67 -7.70
C ARG A 199 -1.33 10.64 -6.60
N PHE A 200 -0.13 10.63 -6.03
CA PHE A 200 0.16 9.84 -4.83
C PHE A 200 -0.10 10.68 -3.59
N GLN A 201 -0.96 10.17 -2.73
CA GLN A 201 -1.28 10.71 -1.41
C GLN A 201 -0.90 9.66 -0.38
N ILE A 202 0.04 9.97 0.50
CA ILE A 202 0.67 9.00 1.39
C ILE A 202 0.45 9.42 2.84
N ILE A 203 -0.16 8.54 3.63
CA ILE A 203 -0.36 8.75 5.06
C ILE A 203 0.57 7.77 5.79
N LEU A 204 1.63 8.33 6.39
CA LEU A 204 2.55 7.62 7.27
C LEU A 204 1.94 7.55 8.67
N VAL A 205 1.88 6.36 9.24
CA VAL A 205 1.23 6.11 10.54
C VAL A 205 2.25 5.57 11.52
N ASP A 206 2.37 6.17 12.72
CA ASP A 206 3.29 5.72 13.78
C ASP A 206 2.80 4.44 14.49
N GLU A 207 2.30 3.52 13.71
CA GLU A 207 1.89 2.20 14.16
C GLU A 207 2.36 1.13 13.18
N ASN A 208 2.39 -0.13 13.65
CA ASN A 208 2.63 -1.28 12.79
C ASN A 208 1.32 -1.61 12.05
N LEU A 209 1.32 -1.46 10.73
CA LEU A 209 0.17 -1.74 9.87
C LEU A 209 0.56 -2.64 8.69
N GLY A 210 -0.10 -3.78 8.60
CA GLY A 210 0.19 -4.81 7.61
C GLY A 210 1.63 -5.32 7.68
N PHE A 211 2.16 -5.79 6.56
CA PHE A 211 3.48 -6.43 6.46
C PHE A 211 4.20 -6.05 5.17
#